data_a3a2dd1fcfad867834c7a2fbf264a530
#
_entry.id   a3a2dd1fcfad867834c7a2fbf264a530
#
_cell.length_a   1.000
_cell.length_b   1.000
_cell.length_c   1.000
_cell.angle_alpha   90.00
_cell.angle_beta   90.00
_cell.angle_gamma   90.00
#
_symmetry.space_group_name_H-M   'P 1'
#
loop_
_entity.id
_entity.type
_entity.pdbx_description
1 polymer ?
#
loop_
_entity_poly.entity_id
_entity_poly.type
_entity_poly.pdbx_seq_one_letter_code
_entity_poly.pdbx_strand_id
1 'polypeptide(L)'
;MTDRLDGLSMDIEAENKARLQAVFPECFTEGKLDIDKLLSLCGEYITDDFEKYEFKWKGKSECLRLAQRRSTATLRPCVAESVHFDTTQNLYIEGDNLEVLKLLQKSYFRKVKMIYIDPPYNTGNDFVYEDDFADPMRRYLEVTAQATKSNPETMGRYHTNWLNMMYPRLRLAANLLRDDGVIFISIDDNEVANLRKLCDEVFGEENFIAQLIWERAYAPKNDAKYI
;
A
#
# COMPACT_ATOMS: atom_id res chain seq x y z
N MET A 1 31.84 4.80 16.21
CA MET A 1 30.59 4.65 16.98
C MET A 1 29.81 3.52 16.34
N THR A 2 29.65 2.39 17.02
CA THR A 2 28.83 1.28 16.51
C THR A 2 27.39 1.73 16.58
N ASP A 3 26.77 1.95 15.42
CA ASP A 3 25.32 2.19 15.31
C ASP A 3 24.60 1.02 15.97
N ARG A 4 24.07 1.26 17.13
CA ARG A 4 23.23 0.28 17.83
C ARG A 4 21.92 0.22 17.04
N LEU A 5 21.66 -0.93 16.41
CA LEU A 5 20.38 -1.18 15.74
C LEU A 5 19.27 -0.99 16.78
N ASP A 6 18.31 -0.12 16.47
CA ASP A 6 17.20 0.22 17.36
C ASP A 6 16.12 -0.89 17.47
N GLY A 7 16.30 -1.99 16.73
CA GLY A 7 15.36 -3.12 16.71
C GLY A 7 14.03 -2.85 16.02
N LEU A 8 13.89 -1.72 15.32
CA LEU A 8 12.67 -1.32 14.62
C LEU A 8 12.86 -1.40 13.09
N SER A 9 11.77 -1.48 12.35
CA SER A 9 11.78 -1.32 10.90
C SER A 9 12.24 0.09 10.50
N MET A 10 12.49 0.31 9.21
CA MET A 10 12.90 1.61 8.66
C MET A 10 11.90 2.72 9.06
N ASP A 11 12.44 3.87 9.45
CA ASP A 11 11.64 5.08 9.67
C ASP A 11 11.43 5.81 8.34
N ILE A 12 10.30 5.51 7.70
CA ILE A 12 9.96 6.07 6.37
C ILE A 12 9.72 7.58 6.45
N GLU A 13 9.17 8.07 7.55
CA GLU A 13 8.93 9.50 7.76
C GLU A 13 10.26 10.25 7.86
N ALA A 14 11.18 9.76 8.67
CA ALA A 14 12.52 10.33 8.79
C ALA A 14 13.29 10.29 7.46
N GLU A 15 13.18 9.18 6.70
CA GLU A 15 13.80 9.05 5.38
C GLU A 15 13.22 10.07 4.38
N ASN A 16 11.91 10.21 4.29
CA ASN A 16 11.26 11.19 3.41
C ASN A 16 11.68 12.61 3.76
N LYS A 17 11.77 12.93 5.05
CA LYS A 17 12.24 14.22 5.54
C LYS A 17 13.70 14.48 5.17
N ALA A 18 14.56 13.49 5.34
CA ALA A 18 15.98 13.60 4.96
C ALA A 18 16.16 13.82 3.46
N ARG A 19 15.38 13.12 2.63
CA ARG A 19 15.39 13.31 1.17
C ARG A 19 14.91 14.70 0.76
N LEU A 20 13.82 15.19 1.37
CA LEU A 20 13.34 16.55 1.11
C LEU A 20 14.37 17.60 1.55
N GLN A 21 15.02 17.38 2.68
CA GLN A 21 16.08 18.25 3.19
C GLN A 21 17.33 18.24 2.31
N ALA A 22 17.65 17.12 1.68
CA ALA A 22 18.76 17.03 0.73
C ALA A 22 18.52 17.85 -0.55
N VAL A 23 17.25 17.98 -0.98
CA VAL A 23 16.87 18.78 -2.17
C VAL A 23 16.64 20.24 -1.84
N PHE A 24 16.02 20.55 -0.70
CA PHE A 24 15.66 21.89 -0.26
C PHE A 24 16.13 22.15 1.18
N PRO A 25 17.45 22.20 1.44
CA PRO A 25 17.98 22.37 2.80
C PRO A 25 17.54 23.69 3.45
N GLU A 26 17.34 24.73 2.65
CA GLU A 26 16.90 26.06 3.09
C GLU A 26 15.45 26.07 3.62
N CYS A 27 14.64 25.08 3.29
CA CYS A 27 13.27 24.95 3.81
C CYS A 27 13.22 24.32 5.22
N PHE A 28 14.38 24.11 5.86
CA PHE A 28 14.42 23.51 7.18
C PHE A 28 15.04 24.46 8.20
N THR A 29 14.33 24.65 9.32
CA THR A 29 14.82 25.42 10.47
C THR A 29 14.71 24.54 11.71
N GLU A 30 15.82 24.32 12.43
CA GLU A 30 15.88 23.44 13.59
C GLU A 30 15.31 22.04 13.33
N GLY A 31 15.52 21.51 12.11
CA GLY A 31 15.04 20.22 11.69
C GLY A 31 13.53 20.16 11.43
N LYS A 32 12.82 21.28 11.39
CA LYS A 32 11.39 21.37 10.99
C LYS A 32 11.27 21.95 9.61
N LEU A 33 10.32 21.42 8.83
CA LEU A 33 10.02 21.92 7.48
C LEU A 33 9.23 23.24 7.57
N ASP A 34 9.73 24.26 6.87
CA ASP A 34 9.04 25.51 6.59
C ASP A 34 8.27 25.36 5.28
N ILE A 35 6.96 25.16 5.38
CA ILE A 35 6.08 24.91 4.24
C ILE A 35 5.96 26.17 3.37
N ASP A 36 5.83 27.35 3.96
CA ASP A 36 5.68 28.59 3.22
C ASP A 36 6.91 28.88 2.36
N LYS A 37 8.09 28.59 2.91
CA LYS A 37 9.35 28.73 2.19
C LYS A 37 9.47 27.72 1.05
N LEU A 38 9.06 26.46 1.27
CA LEU A 38 9.02 25.44 0.23
C LEU A 38 8.09 25.85 -0.91
N LEU A 39 6.88 26.32 -0.60
CA LEU A 39 5.91 26.80 -1.58
C LEU A 39 6.47 27.98 -2.39
N SER A 40 7.15 28.91 -1.72
CA SER A 40 7.78 30.06 -2.38
C SER A 40 8.87 29.66 -3.37
N LEU A 41 9.60 28.57 -3.10
CA LEU A 41 10.64 28.06 -3.99
C LEU A 41 10.11 27.23 -5.15
N CYS A 42 8.99 26.51 -4.94
CA CYS A 42 8.39 25.64 -5.95
C CYS A 42 7.46 26.39 -6.93
N GLY A 43 7.08 27.64 -6.63
CA GLY A 43 6.21 28.45 -7.48
C GLY A 43 4.73 28.13 -7.31
N GLU A 44 4.07 27.65 -8.37
CA GLU A 44 2.63 27.35 -8.31
C GLU A 44 2.31 26.15 -7.42
N TYR A 45 1.27 26.25 -6.61
CA TYR A 45 0.78 25.20 -5.74
C TYR A 45 -0.74 25.19 -5.64
N ILE A 46 -1.32 24.04 -5.28
CA ILE A 46 -2.76 23.88 -5.15
C ILE A 46 -3.18 24.34 -3.74
N THR A 47 -4.08 25.31 -3.68
CA THR A 47 -4.72 25.75 -2.43
C THR A 47 -5.99 24.95 -2.16
N ASP A 48 -6.47 24.98 -0.90
CA ASP A 48 -7.72 24.31 -0.52
C ASP A 48 -8.97 24.86 -1.23
N ASP A 49 -8.91 26.10 -1.72
CA ASP A 49 -9.98 26.75 -2.48
C ASP A 49 -10.07 26.30 -3.94
N PHE A 50 -9.13 25.46 -4.41
CA PHE A 50 -9.10 24.97 -5.78
C PHE A 50 -9.86 23.66 -5.90
N GLU A 51 -10.91 23.62 -6.73
CA GLU A 51 -11.60 22.38 -7.05
C GLU A 51 -10.64 21.40 -7.72
N LYS A 52 -10.36 20.29 -7.07
CA LYS A 52 -9.44 19.25 -7.57
C LYS A 52 -10.09 17.88 -7.50
N TYR A 53 -9.76 17.02 -8.46
CA TYR A 53 -10.10 15.61 -8.36
C TYR A 53 -9.31 14.98 -7.22
N GLU A 54 -10.00 14.32 -6.31
CA GLU A 54 -9.39 13.60 -5.22
C GLU A 54 -10.10 12.28 -4.97
N PHE A 55 -9.35 11.19 -4.96
CA PHE A 55 -9.88 9.88 -4.60
C PHE A 55 -9.88 9.71 -3.09
N LYS A 56 -11.06 9.85 -2.48
CA LYS A 56 -11.28 9.78 -1.03
C LYS A 56 -12.14 8.59 -0.65
N TRP A 57 -11.77 7.95 0.46
CA TRP A 57 -12.60 6.97 1.15
C TRP A 57 -12.36 7.03 2.65
N LYS A 58 -13.23 6.38 3.43
CA LYS A 58 -13.10 6.35 4.90
C LYS A 58 -11.93 5.46 5.31
N GLY A 59 -11.00 6.00 6.11
CA GLY A 59 -9.80 5.29 6.59
C GLY A 59 -8.52 5.58 5.82
N LYS A 60 -8.55 6.32 4.70
CA LYS A 60 -7.37 6.63 3.89
C LYS A 60 -6.21 7.22 4.71
N SER A 61 -6.47 8.20 5.55
CA SER A 61 -5.44 8.82 6.39
C SER A 61 -4.86 7.84 7.43
N GLU A 62 -5.67 6.91 7.91
CA GLU A 62 -5.21 5.87 8.84
C GLU A 62 -4.33 4.84 8.12
N CYS A 63 -4.69 4.46 6.90
CA CYS A 63 -3.85 3.60 6.05
C CYS A 63 -2.45 4.19 5.84
N LEU A 64 -2.38 5.51 5.62
CA LEU A 64 -1.10 6.20 5.46
C LEU A 64 -0.25 6.11 6.74
N ARG A 65 -0.87 6.38 7.90
CA ARG A 65 -0.22 6.22 9.20
C ARG A 65 0.22 4.78 9.48
N LEU A 66 -0.62 3.81 9.10
CA LEU A 66 -0.32 2.39 9.27
C LEU A 66 0.91 1.95 8.43
N ALA A 67 1.03 2.43 7.21
CA ALA A 67 2.22 2.18 6.37
C ALA A 67 3.50 2.78 6.97
N GLN A 68 3.40 3.92 7.66
CA GLN A 68 4.53 4.60 8.30
C GLN A 68 4.88 4.03 9.68
N ARG A 69 3.92 3.39 10.35
CA ARG A 69 4.13 2.82 11.69
C ARG A 69 5.20 1.75 11.66
N ARG A 70 6.26 1.96 12.44
CA ARG A 70 7.40 1.05 12.51
C ARG A 70 7.02 -0.28 13.16
N SER A 71 7.55 -1.38 12.62
CA SER A 71 7.40 -2.73 13.17
C SER A 71 8.54 -3.04 14.14
N THR A 72 8.20 -3.74 15.21
CA THR A 72 9.16 -4.32 16.18
C THR A 72 9.43 -5.80 15.90
N ALA A 73 8.78 -6.38 14.88
CA ALA A 73 8.96 -7.77 14.48
C ALA A 73 10.36 -8.01 13.89
N THR A 74 10.74 -9.26 13.76
CA THR A 74 11.99 -9.66 13.13
C THR A 74 11.78 -10.92 12.29
N LEU A 75 12.51 -11.03 11.19
CA LEU A 75 12.57 -12.24 10.39
C LEU A 75 13.48 -13.26 11.07
N ARG A 76 13.01 -14.50 11.17
CA ARG A 76 13.75 -15.62 11.75
C ARG A 76 14.02 -16.67 10.69
N PRO A 77 15.30 -17.05 10.45
CA PRO A 77 15.59 -18.15 9.54
C PRO A 77 14.99 -19.47 10.03
N CYS A 78 14.33 -20.21 9.14
CA CYS A 78 13.83 -21.56 9.38
C CYS A 78 14.69 -22.56 8.60
N VAL A 79 15.88 -22.87 9.14
CA VAL A 79 16.88 -23.72 8.47
C VAL A 79 16.33 -25.14 8.23
N ALA A 80 15.53 -25.65 9.18
CA ALA A 80 15.00 -27.02 9.13
C ALA A 80 14.04 -27.25 7.95
N GLU A 81 13.36 -26.19 7.46
CA GLU A 81 12.41 -26.24 6.34
C GLU A 81 13.00 -25.67 5.05
N SER A 82 14.24 -25.19 5.10
CA SER A 82 14.91 -24.60 3.95
C SER A 82 15.63 -25.64 3.10
N VAL A 83 15.61 -25.46 1.78
CA VAL A 83 16.39 -26.26 0.83
C VAL A 83 17.63 -25.47 0.40
N HIS A 84 18.80 -26.06 0.56
CA HIS A 84 20.08 -25.41 0.22
C HIS A 84 20.27 -24.03 0.90
N PHE A 85 19.97 -23.96 2.20
CA PHE A 85 19.93 -22.71 2.97
C PHE A 85 21.18 -21.83 2.78
N ASP A 86 22.38 -22.43 2.79
CA ASP A 86 23.64 -21.67 2.68
C ASP A 86 23.97 -21.15 1.28
N THR A 87 23.31 -21.65 0.24
CA THR A 87 23.64 -21.35 -1.15
C THR A 87 22.51 -20.75 -1.95
N THR A 88 21.28 -20.91 -1.53
CA THR A 88 20.09 -20.32 -2.20
C THR A 88 20.10 -18.81 -2.10
N GLN A 89 19.66 -18.13 -3.15
CA GLN A 89 19.38 -16.69 -3.14
C GLN A 89 17.87 -16.41 -3.14
N ASN A 90 17.05 -17.46 -3.13
CA ASN A 90 15.59 -17.34 -3.05
C ASN A 90 15.14 -17.31 -1.60
N LEU A 91 14.15 -16.45 -1.31
CA LEU A 91 13.56 -16.30 0.01
C LEU A 91 12.07 -16.61 -0.06
N TYR A 92 11.59 -17.44 0.85
CA TYR A 92 10.19 -17.57 1.18
C TYR A 92 9.96 -17.00 2.57
N ILE A 93 9.05 -16.06 2.71
CA ILE A 93 8.79 -15.38 3.99
C ILE A 93 7.33 -15.63 4.36
N GLU A 94 7.11 -16.28 5.49
CA GLU A 94 5.79 -16.56 6.04
C GLU A 94 5.46 -15.57 7.16
N GLY A 95 4.24 -15.01 7.12
CA GLY A 95 3.74 -14.08 8.12
C GLY A 95 2.76 -13.06 7.53
N ASP A 96 2.33 -12.10 8.34
CA ASP A 96 1.53 -10.98 7.87
C ASP A 96 2.33 -10.16 6.85
N ASN A 97 1.79 -10.03 5.64
CA ASN A 97 2.52 -9.41 4.54
C ASN A 97 2.72 -7.89 4.72
N LEU A 98 1.85 -7.19 5.46
CA LEU A 98 2.03 -5.77 5.77
C LEU A 98 3.23 -5.57 6.70
N GLU A 99 3.36 -6.40 7.74
CA GLU A 99 4.51 -6.38 8.65
C GLU A 99 5.80 -6.79 7.92
N VAL A 100 5.74 -7.83 7.08
CA VAL A 100 6.88 -8.25 6.24
C VAL A 100 7.36 -7.12 5.33
N LEU A 101 6.44 -6.42 4.64
CA LEU A 101 6.78 -5.27 3.79
C LEU A 101 7.50 -4.16 4.56
N LYS A 102 7.11 -3.89 5.82
CA LYS A 102 7.81 -2.93 6.69
C LYS A 102 9.23 -3.40 7.03
N LEU A 103 9.41 -4.68 7.31
CA LEU A 103 10.73 -5.25 7.63
C LEU A 103 11.67 -5.23 6.43
N LEU A 104 11.15 -5.45 5.24
CA LEU A 104 11.93 -5.45 4.01
C LEU A 104 12.45 -4.06 3.62
N GLN A 105 11.85 -2.97 4.10
CA GLN A 105 12.27 -1.61 3.74
C GLN A 105 13.77 -1.36 3.96
N LYS A 106 14.34 -1.79 5.08
CA LYS A 106 15.78 -1.56 5.37
C LYS A 106 16.72 -2.21 4.35
N SER A 107 16.38 -3.41 3.90
CA SER A 107 17.28 -4.21 3.06
C SER A 107 17.03 -4.04 1.56
N TYR A 108 15.79 -3.76 1.19
CA TYR A 108 15.31 -3.79 -0.20
C TYR A 108 14.76 -2.45 -0.71
N PHE A 109 14.93 -1.36 0.04
CA PHE A 109 14.50 -0.04 -0.40
C PHE A 109 15.10 0.30 -1.77
N ARG A 110 14.24 0.55 -2.78
CA ARG A 110 14.61 0.83 -4.18
C ARG A 110 15.53 -0.22 -4.83
N LYS A 111 15.35 -1.51 -4.49
CA LYS A 111 16.18 -2.60 -5.03
C LYS A 111 15.38 -3.64 -5.82
N VAL A 112 14.07 -3.67 -5.69
CA VAL A 112 13.22 -4.67 -6.33
C VAL A 112 12.95 -4.28 -7.78
N LYS A 113 13.26 -5.16 -8.73
CA LYS A 113 13.05 -4.92 -10.16
C LYS A 113 11.62 -5.20 -10.59
N MET A 114 10.99 -6.22 -10.02
CA MET A 114 9.62 -6.62 -10.37
C MET A 114 8.86 -7.05 -9.13
N ILE A 115 7.62 -6.61 -9.03
CA ILE A 115 6.65 -7.08 -8.05
C ILE A 115 5.47 -7.68 -8.82
N TYR A 116 5.01 -8.87 -8.41
CA TYR A 116 3.74 -9.43 -8.85
C TYR A 116 2.88 -9.73 -7.63
N ILE A 117 1.64 -9.28 -7.66
CA ILE A 117 0.66 -9.55 -6.61
C ILE A 117 -0.66 -10.05 -7.18
N ASP A 118 -1.28 -10.95 -6.44
CA ASP A 118 -2.59 -11.52 -6.72
C ASP A 118 -3.45 -11.32 -5.47
N PRO A 119 -4.07 -10.14 -5.28
CA PRO A 119 -4.83 -9.83 -4.09
C PRO A 119 -6.22 -10.48 -4.14
N PRO A 120 -6.97 -10.51 -3.02
CA PRO A 120 -8.38 -10.87 -3.03
C PRO A 120 -9.15 -10.00 -4.03
N TYR A 121 -10.01 -10.61 -4.86
CA TYR A 121 -10.77 -9.89 -5.90
C TYR A 121 -12.03 -9.21 -5.36
N ASN A 122 -12.32 -9.40 -4.08
CA ASN A 122 -13.46 -8.81 -3.41
C ASN A 122 -14.81 -9.28 -4.00
N THR A 123 -14.94 -10.57 -4.27
CA THR A 123 -16.12 -11.17 -4.91
C THR A 123 -17.28 -11.44 -3.94
N GLY A 124 -17.13 -11.06 -2.66
CA GLY A 124 -18.11 -11.27 -1.59
C GLY A 124 -17.87 -12.52 -0.73
N ASN A 125 -17.09 -13.46 -1.23
CA ASN A 125 -16.66 -14.66 -0.50
C ASN A 125 -15.16 -14.64 -0.19
N ASP A 126 -14.44 -13.65 -0.70
CA ASP A 126 -13.01 -13.55 -0.52
C ASP A 126 -12.65 -13.05 0.87
N PHE A 127 -11.57 -13.60 1.39
CA PHE A 127 -11.01 -13.18 2.65
C PHE A 127 -10.25 -11.86 2.44
N VAL A 128 -10.83 -10.76 2.95
CA VAL A 128 -10.13 -9.48 3.06
C VAL A 128 -9.45 -9.48 4.42
N TYR A 129 -8.12 -9.32 4.44
CA TYR A 129 -7.37 -9.28 5.69
C TYR A 129 -7.86 -8.15 6.59
N GLU A 130 -8.24 -8.48 7.81
CA GLU A 130 -8.48 -7.49 8.85
C GLU A 130 -7.13 -7.05 9.41
N ASP A 131 -6.55 -6.04 8.80
CA ASP A 131 -5.44 -5.34 9.43
C ASP A 131 -5.97 -4.66 10.71
N ASP A 132 -5.12 -4.39 11.67
CA ASP A 132 -5.45 -3.80 12.99
C ASP A 132 -6.11 -2.40 12.90
N PHE A 133 -7.00 -2.23 11.93
CA PHE A 133 -7.99 -1.14 11.85
C PHE A 133 -9.15 -1.34 12.83
N ALA A 134 -9.08 -2.40 13.65
CA ALA A 134 -10.20 -2.87 14.46
C ALA A 134 -10.78 -1.78 15.38
N ASP A 135 -9.97 -0.87 15.88
CA ASP A 135 -10.44 0.14 16.82
C ASP A 135 -11.33 1.24 16.17
N PRO A 136 -10.95 1.86 15.04
CA PRO A 136 -11.82 2.83 14.37
C PRO A 136 -13.03 2.20 13.70
N MET A 137 -12.90 0.99 13.13
CA MET A 137 -13.98 0.30 12.45
C MET A 137 -14.98 -0.29 13.44
N ARG A 138 -14.51 -0.87 14.56
CA ARG A 138 -15.37 -1.36 15.64
C ARG A 138 -16.16 -0.21 16.26
N ARG A 139 -15.52 0.91 16.59
CA ARG A 139 -16.19 2.15 17.05
C ARG A 139 -17.21 2.67 16.04
N TYR A 140 -16.89 2.62 14.73
CA TYR A 140 -17.84 3.05 13.73
C TYR A 140 -19.05 2.12 13.63
N LEU A 141 -18.85 0.80 13.71
CA LEU A 141 -19.93 -0.20 13.72
C LEU A 141 -20.80 -0.05 15.00
N GLU A 142 -20.17 0.23 16.15
CA GLU A 142 -20.85 0.48 17.41
C GLU A 142 -21.65 1.80 17.40
N VAL A 143 -21.04 2.88 16.91
CA VAL A 143 -21.69 4.22 16.87
C VAL A 143 -22.80 4.30 15.83
N THR A 144 -22.70 3.56 14.71
CA THR A 144 -23.74 3.61 13.67
C THR A 144 -24.85 2.60 13.84
N ALA A 145 -24.81 1.72 14.88
CA ALA A 145 -25.78 0.67 15.17
C ALA A 145 -26.13 -0.21 13.94
N GLN A 146 -25.24 -0.29 12.95
CA GLN A 146 -25.48 -0.97 11.66
C GLN A 146 -24.94 -2.40 11.64
N ALA A 147 -25.04 -3.11 12.75
CA ALA A 147 -24.70 -4.53 12.84
C ALA A 147 -25.81 -5.46 12.31
N THR A 148 -26.74 -4.99 11.49
CA THR A 148 -27.83 -5.82 10.94
C THR A 148 -27.53 -6.27 9.50
N LYS A 149 -27.67 -7.58 9.33
CA LYS A 149 -27.28 -8.42 8.20
C LYS A 149 -27.98 -8.20 6.84
N SER A 150 -28.64 -7.09 6.59
CA SER A 150 -29.45 -6.95 5.36
C SER A 150 -29.66 -5.51 4.91
N ASN A 151 -28.58 -4.77 4.69
CA ASN A 151 -28.71 -3.43 4.11
C ASN A 151 -27.91 -3.35 2.81
N PRO A 152 -28.54 -3.09 1.63
CA PRO A 152 -27.85 -2.95 0.35
C PRO A 152 -26.89 -1.76 0.26
N GLU A 153 -26.89 -0.84 1.21
CA GLU A 153 -25.85 0.20 1.36
C GLU A 153 -24.47 -0.34 1.78
N THR A 154 -24.32 -1.64 1.86
CA THR A 154 -23.05 -2.32 2.16
C THR A 154 -22.00 -2.20 1.06
N MET A 155 -22.35 -1.83 -0.17
CA MET A 155 -21.39 -1.77 -1.28
C MET A 155 -20.23 -0.79 -1.01
N GLY A 156 -20.49 0.38 -0.46
CA GLY A 156 -19.44 1.36 -0.16
C GLY A 156 -18.47 0.91 0.94
N ARG A 157 -18.94 0.17 1.97
CA ARG A 157 -18.08 -0.39 3.01
C ARG A 157 -17.24 -1.55 2.52
N TYR A 158 -17.78 -2.32 1.61
CA TYR A 158 -17.14 -3.45 0.97
C TYR A 158 -15.89 -3.01 0.21
N HIS A 159 -16.01 -2.03 -0.66
CA HIS A 159 -14.88 -1.42 -1.36
C HIS A 159 -13.92 -0.70 -0.41
N THR A 160 -14.44 -0.03 0.61
CA THR A 160 -13.63 0.67 1.61
C THR A 160 -12.67 -0.26 2.35
N ASN A 161 -13.14 -1.44 2.78
CA ASN A 161 -12.29 -2.42 3.47
C ASN A 161 -11.18 -2.92 2.55
N TRP A 162 -11.49 -3.19 1.30
CA TRP A 162 -10.51 -3.60 0.31
C TRP A 162 -9.47 -2.50 0.04
N LEU A 163 -9.91 -1.26 -0.12
CA LEU A 163 -9.03 -0.10 -0.28
C LEU A 163 -8.10 0.09 0.93
N ASN A 164 -8.64 -0.05 2.14
CA ASN A 164 -7.86 0.06 3.37
C ASN A 164 -6.80 -1.04 3.48
N MET A 165 -7.09 -2.25 3.02
CA MET A 165 -6.13 -3.35 2.96
C MET A 165 -5.04 -3.10 1.91
N MET A 166 -5.42 -2.66 0.71
CA MET A 166 -4.50 -2.55 -0.42
C MET A 166 -3.57 -1.33 -0.33
N TYR A 167 -4.10 -0.18 0.08
CA TYR A 167 -3.35 1.08 0.02
C TYR A 167 -2.03 1.07 0.80
N PRO A 168 -1.96 0.64 2.08
CA PRO A 168 -0.69 0.61 2.80
C PRO A 168 0.32 -0.37 2.17
N ARG A 169 -0.16 -1.48 1.61
CA ARG A 169 0.68 -2.47 0.92
C ARG A 169 1.29 -1.91 -0.36
N LEU A 170 0.50 -1.25 -1.19
CA LEU A 170 0.99 -0.60 -2.41
C LEU A 170 1.98 0.53 -2.10
N ARG A 171 1.73 1.33 -1.06
CA ARG A 171 2.67 2.38 -0.60
C ARG A 171 4.02 1.81 -0.22
N LEU A 172 4.04 0.70 0.55
CA LEU A 172 5.29 0.04 0.93
C LEU A 172 5.96 -0.66 -0.25
N ALA A 173 5.18 -1.26 -1.15
CA ALA A 173 5.68 -1.87 -2.38
C ALA A 173 6.37 -0.83 -3.29
N ALA A 174 5.78 0.35 -3.43
CA ALA A 174 6.38 1.45 -4.20
C ALA A 174 7.78 1.82 -3.69
N ASN A 175 7.97 1.85 -2.36
CA ASN A 175 9.28 2.12 -1.77
C ASN A 175 10.33 1.03 -2.07
N LEU A 176 9.91 -0.19 -2.31
CA LEU A 176 10.81 -1.30 -2.64
C LEU A 176 11.24 -1.29 -4.12
N LEU A 177 10.39 -0.77 -5.01
CA LEU A 177 10.67 -0.73 -6.44
C LEU A 177 11.82 0.22 -6.76
N ARG A 178 12.65 -0.21 -7.70
CA ARG A 178 13.64 0.63 -8.37
C ARG A 178 12.92 1.63 -9.31
N ASP A 179 13.63 2.68 -9.72
CA ASP A 179 13.11 3.65 -10.70
C ASP A 179 12.77 3.01 -12.05
N ASP A 180 13.49 1.95 -12.44
CA ASP A 180 13.24 1.13 -13.63
C ASP A 180 12.47 -0.17 -13.30
N GLY A 181 11.80 -0.23 -12.15
CA GLY A 181 11.03 -1.38 -11.70
C GLY A 181 9.60 -1.38 -12.22
N VAL A 182 8.94 -2.53 -12.16
CA VAL A 182 7.56 -2.71 -12.63
C VAL A 182 6.74 -3.51 -11.62
N ILE A 183 5.46 -3.19 -11.49
CA ILE A 183 4.50 -3.96 -10.71
C ILE A 183 3.39 -4.50 -11.62
N PHE A 184 3.07 -5.78 -11.44
CA PHE A 184 1.92 -6.45 -12.06
C PHE A 184 0.94 -6.85 -10.97
N ILE A 185 -0.34 -6.63 -11.21
CA ILE A 185 -1.41 -6.92 -10.26
C ILE A 185 -2.54 -7.64 -10.97
N SER A 186 -2.83 -8.88 -10.57
CA SER A 186 -4.02 -9.60 -11.03
C SER A 186 -5.24 -9.06 -10.31
N ILE A 187 -6.32 -8.82 -11.03
CA ILE A 187 -7.59 -8.37 -10.47
C ILE A 187 -8.72 -8.70 -11.45
N ASP A 188 -9.94 -8.76 -10.98
CA ASP A 188 -11.13 -8.88 -11.80
C ASP A 188 -11.91 -7.55 -11.90
N ASP A 189 -13.07 -7.61 -12.54
CA ASP A 189 -13.92 -6.44 -12.80
C ASP A 189 -14.49 -5.80 -11.53
N ASN A 190 -14.50 -6.50 -10.37
CA ASN A 190 -15.08 -5.95 -9.13
C ASN A 190 -14.27 -4.77 -8.59
N GLU A 191 -12.94 -4.85 -8.64
CA GLU A 191 -12.06 -3.85 -8.03
C GLU A 191 -11.06 -3.21 -9.00
N VAL A 192 -11.06 -3.56 -10.29
CA VAL A 192 -10.09 -3.00 -11.26
C VAL A 192 -10.12 -1.46 -11.32
N ALA A 193 -11.31 -0.86 -11.25
CA ALA A 193 -11.45 0.59 -11.28
C ALA A 193 -10.88 1.28 -10.02
N ASN A 194 -11.08 0.68 -8.85
CA ASN A 194 -10.54 1.15 -7.59
C ASN A 194 -9.02 0.93 -7.52
N LEU A 195 -8.56 -0.24 -7.95
CA LEU A 195 -7.14 -0.54 -8.04
C LEU A 195 -6.40 0.46 -8.93
N ARG A 196 -6.98 0.78 -10.11
CA ARG A 196 -6.40 1.77 -11.00
C ARG A 196 -6.19 3.11 -10.30
N LYS A 197 -7.21 3.63 -9.61
CA LYS A 197 -7.11 4.90 -8.87
C LYS A 197 -6.08 4.85 -7.73
N LEU A 198 -5.99 3.71 -7.02
CA LEU A 198 -4.96 3.53 -6.00
C LEU A 198 -3.55 3.56 -6.59
N CYS A 199 -3.36 2.88 -7.72
CA CYS A 199 -2.06 2.83 -8.39
C CYS A 199 -1.67 4.20 -8.96
N ASP A 200 -2.60 4.92 -9.56
CA ASP A 200 -2.36 6.28 -10.06
C ASP A 200 -1.91 7.23 -8.92
N GLU A 201 -2.51 7.10 -7.74
CA GLU A 201 -2.10 7.90 -6.58
C GLU A 201 -0.75 7.49 -5.99
N VAL A 202 -0.45 6.18 -5.98
CA VAL A 202 0.76 5.65 -5.34
C VAL A 202 1.99 5.75 -6.24
N PHE A 203 1.81 5.47 -7.52
CA PHE A 203 2.90 5.34 -8.50
C PHE A 203 2.98 6.51 -9.49
N GLY A 204 1.94 7.34 -9.57
CA GLY A 204 1.77 8.36 -10.60
C GLY A 204 0.98 7.82 -11.81
N GLU A 205 0.00 8.59 -12.25
CA GLU A 205 -0.87 8.24 -13.40
C GLU A 205 -0.06 8.08 -14.69
N GLU A 206 1.01 8.85 -14.85
CA GLU A 206 1.93 8.83 -15.98
C GLU A 206 2.75 7.53 -16.08
N ASN A 207 2.84 6.77 -14.99
CA ASN A 207 3.57 5.51 -14.95
C ASN A 207 2.71 4.29 -15.26
N PHE A 208 1.43 4.50 -15.58
CA PHE A 208 0.57 3.42 -16.04
C PHE A 208 0.97 2.93 -17.44
N ILE A 209 1.23 1.63 -17.56
CA ILE A 209 1.65 1.04 -18.83
C ILE A 209 0.46 0.49 -19.61
N ALA A 210 -0.24 -0.48 -19.05
CA ALA A 210 -1.37 -1.14 -19.71
C ALA A 210 -2.22 -1.97 -18.74
N GLN A 211 -3.47 -2.21 -19.15
CA GLN A 211 -4.33 -3.25 -18.62
C GLN A 211 -4.35 -4.40 -19.60
N LEU A 212 -3.94 -5.60 -19.16
CA LEU A 212 -3.93 -6.80 -19.96
C LEU A 212 -5.19 -7.62 -19.64
N ILE A 213 -5.97 -7.93 -20.67
CA ILE A 213 -7.15 -8.78 -20.53
C ILE A 213 -6.72 -10.22 -20.78
N TRP A 214 -6.95 -11.08 -19.78
CA TRP A 214 -6.65 -12.50 -19.89
C TRP A 214 -7.90 -13.27 -20.29
N GLU A 215 -7.87 -13.91 -21.45
CA GLU A 215 -8.94 -14.80 -21.90
C GLU A 215 -8.92 -16.09 -21.06
N ARG A 216 -9.92 -16.21 -20.18
CA ARG A 216 -10.03 -17.34 -19.24
C ARG A 216 -10.53 -18.62 -19.90
N ALA A 217 -11.40 -18.51 -20.90
CA ALA A 217 -12.04 -19.65 -21.53
C ALA A 217 -12.25 -19.40 -23.03
N TYR A 218 -11.89 -20.41 -23.84
CA TYR A 218 -12.02 -20.35 -25.31
C TYR A 218 -13.50 -20.39 -25.78
N ALA A 219 -14.40 -20.89 -24.95
CA ALA A 219 -15.84 -20.93 -25.25
C ALA A 219 -16.65 -20.55 -24.00
N PRO A 220 -17.80 -19.86 -24.18
CA PRO A 220 -18.70 -19.55 -23.07
C PRO A 220 -19.17 -20.85 -22.39
N LYS A 221 -19.19 -20.88 -21.08
CA LYS A 221 -19.84 -21.95 -20.34
C LYS A 221 -21.36 -21.80 -20.44
N ASN A 222 -22.09 -22.92 -20.50
CA ASN A 222 -23.56 -22.92 -20.60
C ASN A 222 -24.28 -22.20 -19.44
N ASP A 223 -23.57 -21.96 -18.34
CA ASP A 223 -24.06 -21.29 -17.13
C ASP A 223 -23.60 -19.81 -17.03
N ALA A 224 -22.89 -19.29 -18.05
CA ALA A 224 -22.50 -17.90 -18.09
C ALA A 224 -23.73 -17.00 -18.28
N LYS A 225 -23.93 -16.03 -17.37
CA LYS A 225 -25.04 -15.07 -17.45
C LYS A 225 -24.75 -13.94 -18.44
N TYR A 226 -23.47 -13.70 -18.75
CA TYR A 226 -23.02 -12.67 -19.70
C TYR A 226 -21.83 -13.24 -20.50
N ILE A 227 -21.74 -12.82 -21.75
CA ILE A 227 -20.66 -13.13 -22.69
C ILE A 227 -19.77 -11.91 -22.82
#